data_aea9eb16abb0ecb41eee09bcfc63ef0f
#
_entry.id   aea9eb16abb0ecb41eee09bcfc63ef0f
#
_cell.length_a   1.000
_cell.length_b   1.000
_cell.length_c   1.000
_cell.angle_alpha   90.00
_cell.angle_beta   90.00
_cell.angle_gamma   90.00
#
_symmetry.space_group_name_H-M   'P 1'
#
loop_
_entity.id
_entity.type
_entity.pdbx_description
1 polymer ?
#
loop_
_entity_poly.entity_id
_entity_poly.type
_entity_poly.pdbx_seq_one_letter_code
_entity_poly.pdbx_strand_id
1 'polypeptide(L)'
;MPADVSVMWFRRDLRVRDHPALVAAAAHERCVPVFVFDARLLTTGRFPSAIRTRFMLGCLAELDGALRERGGKLVVRFGLPEEEIPRLCAEVGATDLYFTADVAPWARGRDQRVVDALEHVRAHPMPGACVVDDPAAIRTQADQPYTVFSPFARTWRTVPRREMLNVPRAVRTPANVKAGKLPSLAELGLSEPPSRGTFEPGEEAARKQATSFLRTGLEQYADRRDAPKGGSSRLSPYLRWGCLSALELDTRVAALSGPGPDDYRTELAWRDFYAAVLMHFPFVVHQEFQERMRELEWEDPAEHLDAWTEGRTGYPLVDAGMRQLAHEGWMHNRVRMVVGSFLTKDLHLDWREGERVFMERLVDGDMAANNGGWQWIASTGTDPKPYFQRLFNPVTQHEKFDPEGEYVRRWCPELARVPAKKLSKPWTMSAEEQEAAGCHIGKDYPAPIVDHAEERRRAVERYRSVASE
;
A
#
# COMPACT_ATOMS: atom_id res chain seq x y z
N MET A 1 11.40 43.40 -12.12
CA MET A 1 10.15 42.60 -12.01
C MET A 1 10.32 41.74 -10.79
N PRO A 2 9.28 41.42 -10.02
CA PRO A 2 9.41 40.43 -8.97
C PRO A 2 9.90 39.12 -9.59
N ALA A 3 10.72 38.36 -8.86
CA ALA A 3 11.23 37.07 -9.33
C ALA A 3 10.06 36.14 -9.60
N ASP A 4 10.14 35.35 -10.69
CA ASP A 4 9.17 34.31 -11.03
C ASP A 4 9.41 33.09 -10.13
N VAL A 5 8.62 32.94 -9.06
CA VAL A 5 8.80 31.95 -8.00
C VAL A 5 7.63 31.00 -7.97
N SER A 6 7.92 29.70 -7.99
CA SER A 6 6.96 28.62 -7.75
C SER A 6 7.24 27.90 -6.43
N VAL A 7 6.20 27.27 -5.87
CA VAL A 7 6.30 26.31 -4.77
C VAL A 7 5.95 24.90 -5.32
N MET A 8 6.80 23.92 -5.03
CA MET A 8 6.54 22.50 -5.31
C MET A 8 6.24 21.78 -3.99
N TRP A 9 4.97 21.39 -3.78
CA TRP A 9 4.54 20.71 -2.57
C TRP A 9 4.59 19.18 -2.74
N PHE A 10 5.63 18.56 -2.19
CA PHE A 10 5.81 17.11 -2.16
C PHE A 10 4.93 16.44 -1.12
N ARG A 11 4.46 15.20 -1.41
CA ARG A 11 3.66 14.36 -0.50
C ARG A 11 3.98 12.88 -0.64
N ARG A 12 3.33 12.16 -1.57
CA ARG A 12 3.54 10.74 -1.90
C ARG A 12 4.15 10.58 -3.29
N ASP A 13 5.07 11.43 -3.63
CA ASP A 13 5.69 11.57 -4.95
C ASP A 13 7.20 11.90 -4.80
N LEU A 14 7.86 11.17 -3.88
CA LEU A 14 9.21 11.44 -3.40
C LEU A 14 10.28 10.98 -4.39
N ARG A 15 10.31 11.65 -5.55
CA ARG A 15 11.26 11.41 -6.64
C ARG A 15 11.53 12.69 -7.44
N VAL A 16 12.58 12.66 -8.25
CA VAL A 16 12.87 13.75 -9.20
C VAL A 16 12.64 13.34 -10.67
N ARG A 17 12.60 12.03 -10.97
CA ARG A 17 12.38 11.51 -12.32
C ARG A 17 10.91 11.35 -12.62
N ASP A 18 10.53 11.62 -13.89
CA ASP A 18 9.14 11.48 -14.36
C ASP A 18 8.14 12.11 -13.39
N HIS A 19 8.39 13.37 -13.02
CA HIS A 19 7.61 14.10 -12.01
C HIS A 19 6.97 15.37 -12.60
N PRO A 20 5.73 15.29 -13.13
CA PRO A 20 5.09 16.41 -13.83
C PRO A 20 5.07 17.72 -13.02
N ALA A 21 4.66 17.66 -11.74
CA ALA A 21 4.59 18.84 -10.88
C ALA A 21 5.98 19.47 -10.65
N LEU A 22 7.03 18.66 -10.41
CA LEU A 22 8.38 19.18 -10.22
C LEU A 22 8.96 19.78 -11.51
N VAL A 23 8.70 19.13 -12.67
CA VAL A 23 9.16 19.65 -13.96
C VAL A 23 8.53 20.99 -14.26
N ALA A 24 7.22 21.13 -14.03
CA ALA A 24 6.49 22.38 -14.22
C ALA A 24 6.97 23.47 -13.24
N ALA A 25 7.11 23.14 -11.95
CA ALA A 25 7.61 24.07 -10.95
C ALA A 25 9.06 24.53 -11.23
N ALA A 26 9.93 23.61 -11.65
CA ALA A 26 11.32 23.92 -11.96
C ALA A 26 11.52 24.74 -13.25
N ALA A 27 10.47 24.92 -14.06
CA ALA A 27 10.50 25.79 -15.24
C ALA A 27 10.50 27.28 -14.87
N HIS A 28 10.07 27.64 -13.66
CA HIS A 28 10.14 29.01 -13.13
C HIS A 28 11.59 29.41 -12.81
N GLU A 29 11.84 30.72 -12.70
CA GLU A 29 13.18 31.24 -12.35
C GLU A 29 13.68 30.69 -11.01
N ARG A 30 12.76 30.56 -10.06
CA ARG A 30 12.98 30.00 -8.72
C ARG A 30 11.90 28.95 -8.39
N CYS A 31 12.31 27.86 -7.72
CA CYS A 31 11.41 26.81 -7.27
C CYS A 31 11.71 26.46 -5.81
N VAL A 32 10.68 26.42 -4.97
CA VAL A 32 10.78 26.08 -3.54
C VAL A 32 10.13 24.73 -3.31
N PRO A 33 10.90 23.61 -3.29
CA PRO A 33 10.41 22.31 -2.89
C PRO A 33 10.07 22.31 -1.40
N VAL A 34 8.88 21.86 -1.02
CA VAL A 34 8.44 21.81 0.38
C VAL A 34 7.76 20.49 0.72
N PHE A 35 7.98 20.02 1.95
CA PHE A 35 7.21 18.96 2.59
C PHE A 35 6.64 19.48 3.91
N VAL A 36 5.34 19.25 4.16
CA VAL A 36 4.67 19.65 5.40
C VAL A 36 4.35 18.41 6.23
N PHE A 37 4.87 18.39 7.46
CA PHE A 37 4.57 17.36 8.46
C PHE A 37 3.26 17.69 9.15
N ASP A 38 2.20 16.98 8.80
CA ASP A 38 0.85 17.12 9.36
C ASP A 38 0.61 16.02 10.41
N ALA A 39 0.44 16.39 11.67
CA ALA A 39 0.20 15.46 12.78
C ALA A 39 -1.06 14.61 12.56
N ARG A 40 -2.06 15.13 11.85
CA ARG A 40 -3.30 14.39 11.51
C ARG A 40 -3.03 13.14 10.66
N LEU A 41 -1.92 13.10 9.92
CA LEU A 41 -1.52 11.93 9.13
C LEU A 41 -0.53 11.01 9.86
N LEU A 42 0.27 11.58 10.76
CA LEU A 42 1.42 10.89 11.35
C LEU A 42 1.12 10.28 12.70
N THR A 43 0.39 11.00 13.56
CA THR A 43 0.25 10.65 14.98
C THR A 43 -1.18 10.68 15.51
N THR A 44 -1.99 11.67 15.12
CA THR A 44 -3.35 11.86 15.66
C THR A 44 -4.46 11.40 14.72
N GLY A 45 -4.11 10.91 13.54
CA GLY A 45 -5.07 10.42 12.55
C GLY A 45 -5.49 8.97 12.78
N ARG A 46 -6.32 8.47 11.86
CA ARG A 46 -6.91 7.13 11.95
C ARG A 46 -5.88 5.99 11.96
N PHE A 47 -4.72 6.16 11.30
CA PHE A 47 -3.76 5.08 11.06
C PHE A 47 -2.30 5.55 11.29
N PRO A 48 -1.89 5.87 12.53
CA PRO A 48 -0.50 6.19 12.82
C PRO A 48 0.40 4.97 12.56
N SER A 49 1.60 5.20 12.03
CA SER A 49 2.52 4.10 11.68
C SER A 49 3.98 4.53 11.75
N ALA A 50 4.68 4.09 12.78
CA ALA A 50 6.09 4.41 12.96
C ALA A 50 6.98 3.83 11.85
N ILE A 51 6.72 2.59 11.39
CA ILE A 51 7.50 1.96 10.33
C ILE A 51 7.32 2.68 8.99
N ARG A 52 6.08 3.08 8.66
CA ARG A 52 5.78 3.85 7.44
C ARG A 52 6.38 5.24 7.50
N THR A 53 6.31 5.91 8.66
CA THR A 53 6.91 7.24 8.86
C THR A 53 8.43 7.19 8.77
N ARG A 54 9.08 6.17 9.35
CA ARG A 54 10.53 6.00 9.24
C ARG A 54 10.98 5.82 7.78
N PHE A 55 10.29 4.99 7.02
CA PHE A 55 10.60 4.81 5.60
C PHE A 55 10.42 6.13 4.82
N MET A 56 9.36 6.89 5.09
CA MET A 56 9.12 8.22 4.53
C MET A 56 10.26 9.19 4.84
N LEU A 57 10.73 9.24 6.09
CA LEU A 57 11.84 10.11 6.49
C LEU A 57 13.12 9.79 5.73
N GLY A 58 13.42 8.50 5.52
CA GLY A 58 14.53 8.08 4.67
C GLY A 58 14.35 8.50 3.21
N CYS A 59 13.15 8.38 2.65
CA CYS A 59 12.85 8.84 1.28
C CYS A 59 12.98 10.36 1.15
N LEU A 60 12.58 11.13 2.17
CA LEU A 60 12.74 12.59 2.18
C LEU A 60 14.21 13.02 2.28
N ALA A 61 15.03 12.29 3.02
CA ALA A 61 16.47 12.56 3.11
C ALA A 61 17.17 12.33 1.75
N GLU A 62 16.81 11.26 1.06
CA GLU A 62 17.32 10.97 -0.28
C GLU A 62 16.84 12.00 -1.32
N LEU A 63 15.56 12.38 -1.27
CA LEU A 63 15.01 13.43 -2.11
C LEU A 63 15.72 14.79 -1.89
N ASP A 64 16.01 15.18 -0.64
CA ASP A 64 16.77 16.41 -0.35
C ASP A 64 18.17 16.35 -0.97
N GLY A 65 18.85 15.19 -0.90
CA GLY A 65 20.12 14.96 -1.59
C GLY A 65 20.01 15.18 -3.10
N ALA A 66 19.02 14.54 -3.74
CA ALA A 66 18.79 14.64 -5.17
C ALA A 66 18.41 16.06 -5.61
N LEU A 67 17.70 16.82 -4.78
CA LEU A 67 17.40 18.24 -5.03
C LEU A 67 18.66 19.13 -4.90
N ARG A 68 19.52 18.86 -3.91
CA ARG A 68 20.79 19.61 -3.69
C ARG A 68 21.75 19.47 -4.86
N GLU A 69 21.87 18.29 -5.44
CA GLU A 69 22.64 18.05 -6.66
C GLU A 69 22.20 18.95 -7.83
N ARG A 70 20.97 19.46 -7.78
CA ARG A 70 20.35 20.33 -8.82
C ARG A 70 20.26 21.79 -8.39
N GLY A 71 20.94 22.17 -7.29
CA GLY A 71 20.95 23.54 -6.78
C GLY A 71 19.71 23.91 -5.96
N GLY A 72 18.87 22.95 -5.62
CA GLY A 72 17.71 23.10 -4.73
C GLY A 72 17.99 22.68 -3.29
N LYS A 73 16.96 22.71 -2.48
CA LYS A 73 16.90 22.12 -1.13
C LYS A 73 15.45 21.85 -0.75
N LEU A 74 15.19 20.78 -0.02
CA LEU A 74 13.88 20.51 0.52
C LEU A 74 13.59 21.41 1.71
N VAL A 75 12.51 22.17 1.63
CA VAL A 75 11.99 22.99 2.74
C VAL A 75 11.07 22.12 3.59
N VAL A 76 11.28 22.13 4.90
CA VAL A 76 10.48 21.37 5.87
C VAL A 76 9.63 22.33 6.68
N ARG A 77 8.33 22.04 6.78
CA ARG A 77 7.36 22.77 7.60
C ARG A 77 6.58 21.79 8.49
N PHE A 78 6.08 22.28 9.61
CA PHE A 78 5.28 21.52 10.57
C PHE A 78 3.98 22.27 10.83
N GLY A 79 2.86 21.61 10.69
CA GLY A 79 1.54 22.19 10.92
C GLY A 79 0.50 21.74 9.91
N LEU A 80 -0.55 22.51 9.78
CA LEU A 80 -1.62 22.26 8.82
C LEU A 80 -1.19 22.74 7.43
N PRO A 81 -1.22 21.88 6.40
CA PRO A 81 -0.87 22.31 5.04
C PRO A 81 -1.66 23.53 4.55
N GLU A 82 -2.92 23.63 4.93
CA GLU A 82 -3.81 24.77 4.61
C GLU A 82 -3.39 26.09 5.25
N GLU A 83 -2.44 26.06 6.21
CA GLU A 83 -1.83 27.24 6.83
C GLU A 83 -0.39 27.45 6.35
N GLU A 84 0.41 26.36 6.35
CA GLU A 84 1.84 26.41 6.08
C GLU A 84 2.18 26.66 4.61
N ILE A 85 1.38 26.13 3.67
CA ILE A 85 1.61 26.35 2.23
C ILE A 85 1.30 27.80 1.83
N PRO A 86 0.14 28.41 2.17
CA PRO A 86 -0.12 29.82 1.91
C PRO A 86 0.92 30.74 2.55
N ARG A 87 1.31 30.45 3.81
CA ARG A 87 2.35 31.22 4.53
C ARG A 87 3.69 31.17 3.79
N LEU A 88 4.12 29.97 3.34
CA LEU A 88 5.35 29.83 2.56
C LEU A 88 5.25 30.56 1.22
N CYS A 89 4.13 30.46 0.51
CA CYS A 89 3.91 31.18 -0.75
C CYS A 89 4.06 32.68 -0.56
N ALA A 90 3.47 33.25 0.48
CA ALA A 90 3.61 34.67 0.82
C ALA A 90 5.05 35.05 1.22
N GLU A 91 5.73 34.21 2.04
CA GLU A 91 7.12 34.37 2.47
C GLU A 91 8.09 34.51 1.28
N VAL A 92 7.87 33.69 0.22
CA VAL A 92 8.77 33.66 -0.94
C VAL A 92 8.27 34.46 -2.14
N GLY A 93 7.08 35.03 -2.06
CA GLY A 93 6.46 35.76 -3.16
C GLY A 93 6.10 34.84 -4.34
N ALA A 94 5.64 33.62 -4.07
CA ALA A 94 5.29 32.66 -5.10
C ALA A 94 4.01 33.08 -5.84
N THR A 95 3.99 32.86 -7.15
CA THR A 95 2.82 33.05 -8.02
C THR A 95 2.10 31.77 -8.36
N ASP A 96 2.78 30.61 -8.20
CA ASP A 96 2.30 29.30 -8.61
C ASP A 96 2.66 28.22 -7.58
N LEU A 97 1.68 27.36 -7.27
CA LEU A 97 1.81 26.18 -6.43
C LEU A 97 1.58 24.93 -7.27
N TYR A 98 2.57 24.04 -7.33
CA TYR A 98 2.47 22.74 -8.02
C TYR A 98 2.44 21.59 -7.03
N PHE A 99 1.62 20.58 -7.32
CA PHE A 99 1.55 19.35 -6.53
C PHE A 99 0.93 18.20 -7.32
N THR A 100 1.28 16.96 -6.99
CA THR A 100 0.65 15.79 -7.61
C THR A 100 -0.74 15.56 -7.03
N ALA A 101 -1.80 15.48 -7.84
CA ALA A 101 -3.17 15.22 -7.40
C ALA A 101 -3.26 13.86 -6.66
N ASP A 102 -4.00 13.83 -5.55
CA ASP A 102 -4.23 12.61 -4.78
C ASP A 102 -5.62 12.02 -5.06
N VAL A 103 -5.78 10.71 -4.87
CA VAL A 103 -7.02 9.99 -5.10
C VAL A 103 -7.84 9.81 -3.81
N ALA A 104 -7.19 9.84 -2.64
CA ALA A 104 -7.85 9.59 -1.37
C ALA A 104 -8.76 10.77 -0.95
N PRO A 105 -10.00 10.51 -0.48
CA PRO A 105 -10.97 11.56 -0.16
C PRO A 105 -10.45 12.58 0.84
N TRP A 106 -9.78 12.12 1.91
CA TRP A 106 -9.19 13.02 2.90
C TRP A 106 -8.11 13.93 2.29
N ALA A 107 -7.24 13.36 1.43
CA ALA A 107 -6.18 14.13 0.79
C ALA A 107 -6.74 15.16 -0.20
N ARG A 108 -7.77 14.80 -0.96
CA ARG A 108 -8.48 15.72 -1.86
C ARG A 108 -9.12 16.89 -1.08
N GLY A 109 -9.78 16.58 0.05
CA GLY A 109 -10.33 17.60 0.93
C GLY A 109 -9.28 18.53 1.54
N ARG A 110 -8.11 17.99 1.93
CA ARG A 110 -6.96 18.78 2.37
C ARG A 110 -6.45 19.68 1.23
N ASP A 111 -6.27 19.13 0.05
CA ASP A 111 -5.77 19.85 -1.12
C ASP A 111 -6.71 21.01 -1.47
N GLN A 112 -8.03 20.80 -1.42
CA GLN A 112 -9.02 21.84 -1.64
C GLN A 112 -8.90 22.96 -0.59
N ARG A 113 -8.76 22.62 0.71
CA ARG A 113 -8.55 23.64 1.77
C ARG A 113 -7.29 24.47 1.56
N VAL A 114 -6.21 23.84 1.07
CA VAL A 114 -4.99 24.57 0.68
C VAL A 114 -5.29 25.54 -0.45
N VAL A 115 -5.98 25.08 -1.51
CA VAL A 115 -6.33 25.91 -2.67
C VAL A 115 -7.22 27.09 -2.25
N ASP A 116 -8.23 26.83 -1.41
CA ASP A 116 -9.15 27.87 -0.91
C ASP A 116 -8.45 28.92 -0.03
N ALA A 117 -7.34 28.55 0.62
CA ALA A 117 -6.55 29.44 1.47
C ALA A 117 -5.48 30.25 0.70
N LEU A 118 -5.29 30.02 -0.60
CA LEU A 118 -4.31 30.75 -1.40
C LEU A 118 -4.84 32.12 -1.80
N GLU A 119 -4.02 33.14 -1.60
CA GLU A 119 -4.27 34.50 -2.09
C GLU A 119 -3.29 34.81 -3.23
N HIS A 120 -3.81 35.14 -4.42
CA HIS A 120 -3.01 35.53 -5.60
C HIS A 120 -2.00 34.49 -6.11
N VAL A 121 -2.12 33.21 -5.66
CA VAL A 121 -1.28 32.07 -6.08
C VAL A 121 -2.13 31.08 -6.88
N ARG A 122 -1.68 30.73 -8.08
CA ARG A 122 -2.35 29.73 -8.91
C ARG A 122 -1.98 28.32 -8.48
N ALA A 123 -2.96 27.50 -8.19
CA ALA A 123 -2.75 26.09 -7.84
C ALA A 123 -2.82 25.19 -9.07
N HIS A 124 -1.84 24.29 -9.21
CA HIS A 124 -1.70 23.37 -10.33
C HIS A 124 -1.64 21.92 -9.82
N PRO A 125 -2.80 21.25 -9.65
CA PRO A 125 -2.81 19.80 -9.41
C PRO A 125 -2.37 19.07 -10.68
N MET A 126 -1.29 18.29 -10.60
CA MET A 126 -0.67 17.60 -11.72
C MET A 126 -0.85 16.08 -11.62
N PRO A 127 -0.85 15.33 -12.73
CA PRO A 127 -0.84 13.87 -12.71
C PRO A 127 0.50 13.33 -12.17
N GLY A 128 0.57 12.02 -11.96
CA GLY A 128 1.83 11.34 -11.59
C GLY A 128 1.72 10.32 -10.46
N ALA A 129 0.53 10.16 -9.88
CA ALA A 129 0.29 9.16 -8.83
C ALA A 129 0.00 7.76 -9.40
N CYS A 130 -0.60 7.67 -10.58
CA CYS A 130 -1.05 6.44 -11.24
C CYS A 130 -0.29 6.20 -12.56
N VAL A 131 -0.53 5.04 -13.20
CA VAL A 131 0.02 4.74 -14.53
C VAL A 131 -0.65 5.61 -15.58
N VAL A 132 -1.97 5.75 -15.51
CA VAL A 132 -2.72 6.72 -16.32
C VAL A 132 -2.87 8.02 -15.55
N ASP A 133 -2.89 9.13 -16.25
CA ASP A 133 -2.92 10.45 -15.63
C ASP A 133 -4.18 10.66 -14.78
N ASP A 134 -5.33 10.18 -15.25
CA ASP A 134 -6.59 10.17 -14.51
C ASP A 134 -7.28 8.81 -14.64
N PRO A 135 -7.14 7.90 -13.66
CA PRO A 135 -7.80 6.61 -13.70
C PRO A 135 -9.33 6.70 -13.58
N ALA A 136 -9.87 7.79 -13.05
CA ALA A 136 -11.31 8.02 -12.95
C ALA A 136 -11.94 8.43 -14.29
N ALA A 137 -11.14 8.91 -15.24
CA ALA A 137 -11.60 9.17 -16.60
C ALA A 137 -11.82 7.88 -17.41
N ILE A 138 -11.38 6.71 -16.91
CA ILE A 138 -11.65 5.42 -17.55
C ILE A 138 -13.08 5.00 -17.23
N ARG A 139 -13.98 5.13 -18.22
CA ARG A 139 -15.41 4.88 -18.06
C ARG A 139 -15.92 3.86 -19.06
N THR A 140 -17.09 3.29 -18.78
CA THR A 140 -17.83 2.41 -19.72
C THR A 140 -18.34 3.22 -20.92
N GLN A 141 -18.84 2.54 -21.95
CA GLN A 141 -19.49 3.20 -23.09
C GLN A 141 -20.73 4.03 -22.70
N ALA A 142 -21.36 3.69 -21.57
CA ALA A 142 -22.49 4.44 -21.01
C ALA A 142 -22.04 5.56 -20.04
N ASP A 143 -20.79 5.96 -20.08
CA ASP A 143 -20.18 6.98 -19.22
C ASP A 143 -20.30 6.68 -17.70
N GLN A 144 -20.34 5.40 -17.33
CA GLN A 144 -20.40 4.98 -15.93
C GLN A 144 -19.01 4.53 -15.43
N PRO A 145 -18.70 4.70 -14.13
CA PRO A 145 -17.51 4.11 -13.55
C PRO A 145 -17.49 2.59 -13.66
N TYR A 146 -16.32 2.02 -13.89
CA TYR A 146 -16.17 0.56 -13.81
C TYR A 146 -16.20 0.10 -12.35
N THR A 147 -17.02 -0.92 -12.08
CA THR A 147 -17.11 -1.61 -10.80
C THR A 147 -16.60 -3.06 -10.87
N VAL A 148 -16.18 -3.50 -12.06
CA VAL A 148 -15.60 -4.83 -12.30
C VAL A 148 -14.23 -4.67 -12.93
N PHE A 149 -13.24 -5.35 -12.36
CA PHE A 149 -11.84 -5.19 -12.78
C PHE A 149 -11.54 -5.59 -14.21
N SER A 150 -12.02 -6.75 -14.67
CA SER A 150 -11.64 -7.29 -16.00
C SER A 150 -11.99 -6.36 -17.17
N PRO A 151 -13.20 -5.76 -17.25
CA PRO A 151 -13.48 -4.77 -18.30
C PRO A 151 -12.69 -3.47 -18.11
N PHE A 152 -12.47 -3.00 -16.86
CA PHE A 152 -11.59 -1.87 -16.58
C PHE A 152 -10.18 -2.12 -17.15
N ALA A 153 -9.56 -3.25 -16.83
CA ALA A 153 -8.20 -3.59 -17.24
C ALA A 153 -8.06 -3.64 -18.77
N ARG A 154 -9.10 -4.12 -19.49
CA ARG A 154 -9.11 -4.08 -20.97
C ARG A 154 -9.06 -2.65 -21.50
N THR A 155 -9.92 -1.78 -20.99
CA THR A 155 -9.94 -0.36 -21.38
C THR A 155 -8.66 0.34 -20.93
N TRP A 156 -8.19 0.12 -19.69
CA TRP A 156 -6.95 0.68 -19.18
C TRP A 156 -5.74 0.40 -20.07
N ARG A 157 -5.66 -0.80 -20.67
CA ARG A 157 -4.57 -1.17 -21.60
C ARG A 157 -4.58 -0.34 -22.89
N THR A 158 -5.72 0.19 -23.31
CA THR A 158 -5.87 0.99 -24.55
C THR A 158 -5.72 2.49 -24.32
N VAL A 159 -5.76 2.98 -23.07
CA VAL A 159 -5.57 4.41 -22.76
C VAL A 159 -4.16 4.83 -23.16
N PRO A 160 -4.00 5.89 -23.95
CA PRO A 160 -2.69 6.43 -24.27
C PRO A 160 -1.92 6.84 -22.99
N ARG A 161 -0.62 6.57 -22.98
CA ARG A 161 0.26 7.02 -21.93
C ARG A 161 0.91 8.34 -22.33
N ARG A 162 1.05 9.27 -21.39
CA ARG A 162 1.89 10.44 -21.64
C ARG A 162 3.35 10.02 -21.82
N GLU A 163 4.14 10.87 -22.42
CA GLU A 163 5.57 10.68 -22.49
C GLU A 163 6.20 10.81 -21.08
N MET A 164 7.25 10.03 -20.86
CA MET A 164 8.03 10.14 -19.63
C MET A 164 8.83 11.44 -19.63
N LEU A 165 8.80 12.13 -18.51
CA LEU A 165 9.50 13.40 -18.36
C LEU A 165 10.94 13.22 -17.90
N ASN A 166 11.83 14.01 -18.47
CA ASN A 166 13.20 14.09 -18.03
C ASN A 166 13.30 14.75 -16.65
N VAL A 167 14.35 14.40 -15.92
CA VAL A 167 14.70 15.08 -14.66
C VAL A 167 15.00 16.56 -14.94
N PRO A 168 14.48 17.49 -14.14
CA PRO A 168 14.84 18.90 -14.25
C PRO A 168 16.36 19.09 -14.10
N ARG A 169 16.96 19.86 -15.00
CA ARG A 169 18.42 20.12 -14.97
C ARG A 169 18.81 20.92 -13.74
N ALA A 170 17.94 21.79 -13.26
CA ALA A 170 18.15 22.63 -12.09
C ALA A 170 16.85 22.83 -11.32
N VAL A 171 16.97 22.90 -9.99
CA VAL A 171 15.89 23.30 -9.07
C VAL A 171 16.49 24.44 -8.24
N ARG A 172 16.16 25.70 -8.60
CA ARG A 172 16.82 26.87 -8.00
C ARG A 172 16.05 27.40 -6.80
N THR A 173 16.31 26.87 -5.61
CA THR A 173 15.68 27.40 -4.39
C THR A 173 16.35 28.73 -3.98
N PRO A 174 15.58 29.80 -3.64
CA PRO A 174 16.15 31.06 -3.17
C PRO A 174 17.02 30.83 -1.91
N ALA A 175 18.18 31.52 -1.85
CA ALA A 175 19.16 31.31 -0.79
C ALA A 175 18.63 31.68 0.61
N ASN A 176 17.78 32.72 0.68
CA ASN A 176 17.18 33.26 1.91
C ASN A 176 16.10 32.38 2.52
N VAL A 177 15.57 31.38 1.81
CA VAL A 177 14.54 30.47 2.35
C VAL A 177 15.19 29.49 3.32
N LYS A 178 14.67 29.42 4.55
CA LYS A 178 15.15 28.47 5.57
C LYS A 178 14.64 27.06 5.24
N ALA A 179 15.56 26.10 5.08
CA ALA A 179 15.21 24.72 4.74
C ALA A 179 14.46 23.99 5.88
N GLY A 180 14.76 24.31 7.14
CA GLY A 180 14.33 23.47 8.26
C GLY A 180 15.22 22.21 8.38
N LYS A 181 14.79 21.27 9.23
CA LYS A 181 15.47 19.98 9.48
C LYS A 181 14.45 18.86 9.42
N LEU A 182 14.80 17.75 8.82
CA LEU A 182 14.00 16.52 8.92
C LEU A 182 13.96 16.04 10.38
N PRO A 183 12.77 15.75 10.92
CA PRO A 183 12.63 15.30 12.30
C PRO A 183 13.04 13.83 12.44
N SER A 184 13.37 13.42 13.65
CA SER A 184 13.40 12.00 14.05
C SER A 184 11.99 11.50 14.36
N LEU A 185 11.81 10.17 14.48
CA LEU A 185 10.55 9.60 14.94
C LEU A 185 10.16 10.12 16.32
N ALA A 186 11.13 10.24 17.24
CA ALA A 186 10.89 10.73 18.60
C ALA A 186 10.41 12.21 18.61
N GLU A 187 10.98 13.07 17.75
CA GLU A 187 10.51 14.46 17.58
C GLU A 187 9.10 14.54 17.01
N LEU A 188 8.66 13.50 16.29
CA LEU A 188 7.28 13.34 15.81
C LEU A 188 6.35 12.66 16.83
N GLY A 189 6.85 12.27 18.02
CA GLY A 189 6.06 11.57 19.05
C GLY A 189 5.80 10.09 18.72
N LEU A 190 6.60 9.48 17.84
CA LEU A 190 6.48 8.08 17.45
C LEU A 190 7.61 7.25 18.10
N SER A 191 7.26 6.07 18.62
CA SER A 191 8.22 5.10 19.11
C SER A 191 8.96 4.42 17.96
N GLU A 192 10.20 3.99 18.20
CA GLU A 192 10.93 3.17 17.23
C GLU A 192 10.20 1.83 17.02
N PRO A 193 9.94 1.44 15.77
CA PRO A 193 9.33 0.16 15.48
C PRO A 193 10.28 -1.00 15.80
N PRO A 194 9.77 -2.20 16.11
CA PRO A 194 10.57 -3.36 16.51
C PRO A 194 11.64 -3.76 15.49
N SER A 195 11.38 -3.50 14.23
CA SER A 195 12.30 -3.78 13.13
C SER A 195 12.70 -2.50 12.41
N ARG A 196 13.95 -2.47 11.93
CA ARG A 196 14.43 -1.39 11.06
C ARG A 196 13.78 -1.40 9.67
N GLY A 197 12.98 -2.43 9.35
CA GLY A 197 12.41 -2.67 8.02
C GLY A 197 13.46 -3.31 7.09
N THR A 198 12.97 -3.85 5.98
CA THR A 198 13.79 -4.55 4.98
C THR A 198 13.96 -3.78 3.69
N PHE A 199 13.42 -2.57 3.63
CA PHE A 199 13.42 -1.72 2.44
C PHE A 199 14.39 -0.55 2.64
N GLU A 200 15.33 -0.43 1.72
CA GLU A 200 16.16 0.77 1.60
C GLU A 200 15.31 1.91 1.02
N PRO A 201 15.25 3.09 1.66
CA PRO A 201 14.38 4.17 1.20
C PRO A 201 14.96 4.92 0.00
N GLY A 202 14.08 5.58 -0.77
CA GLY A 202 14.46 6.54 -1.81
C GLY A 202 14.32 6.06 -3.25
N GLU A 203 14.50 6.99 -4.19
CA GLU A 203 14.33 6.79 -5.63
C GLU A 203 15.41 5.85 -6.19
N GLU A 204 16.67 5.98 -5.77
CA GLU A 204 17.76 5.16 -6.26
C GLU A 204 17.56 3.68 -5.88
N ALA A 205 17.21 3.42 -4.61
CA ALA A 205 16.89 2.07 -4.14
C ALA A 205 15.71 1.47 -4.89
N ALA A 206 14.66 2.26 -5.12
CA ALA A 206 13.49 1.86 -5.90
C ALA A 206 13.86 1.43 -7.32
N ARG A 207 14.70 2.20 -8.00
CA ARG A 207 15.16 1.92 -9.37
C ARG A 207 16.07 0.71 -9.45
N LYS A 208 16.97 0.54 -8.49
CA LYS A 208 17.83 -0.64 -8.35
C LYS A 208 16.99 -1.91 -8.19
N GLN A 209 16.00 -1.87 -7.28
CA GLN A 209 15.05 -2.97 -7.06
C GLN A 209 14.24 -3.27 -8.32
N ALA A 210 13.69 -2.25 -8.98
CA ALA A 210 12.93 -2.41 -10.23
C ALA A 210 13.80 -3.02 -11.33
N THR A 211 15.03 -2.53 -11.52
CA THR A 211 15.94 -3.05 -12.54
C THR A 211 16.34 -4.50 -12.26
N SER A 212 16.58 -4.86 -10.99
CA SER A 212 16.86 -6.24 -10.59
C SER A 212 15.65 -7.14 -10.90
N PHE A 213 14.45 -6.76 -10.49
CA PHE A 213 13.24 -7.53 -10.74
C PHE A 213 12.96 -7.71 -12.24
N LEU A 214 13.04 -6.65 -13.03
CA LEU A 214 12.80 -6.71 -14.47
C LEU A 214 13.79 -7.65 -15.20
N ARG A 215 15.03 -7.73 -14.71
CA ARG A 215 16.07 -8.59 -15.27
C ARG A 215 15.94 -10.05 -14.88
N THR A 216 15.55 -10.36 -13.64
CA THR A 216 15.68 -11.72 -13.07
C THR A 216 14.39 -12.33 -12.59
N GLY A 217 13.35 -11.54 -12.32
CA GLY A 217 12.10 -12.01 -11.73
C GLY A 217 10.87 -11.92 -12.64
N LEU A 218 10.87 -10.99 -13.58
CA LEU A 218 9.67 -10.68 -14.36
C LEU A 218 9.28 -11.82 -15.31
N GLU A 219 10.23 -12.49 -15.95
CA GLU A 219 9.95 -13.62 -16.86
C GLU A 219 9.19 -14.74 -16.17
N GLN A 220 9.58 -15.06 -14.94
CA GLN A 220 8.97 -16.13 -14.13
C GLN A 220 7.78 -15.63 -13.27
N TYR A 221 7.40 -14.37 -13.40
CA TYR A 221 6.42 -13.75 -12.51
C TYR A 221 5.06 -14.45 -12.58
N ALA A 222 4.57 -14.81 -13.77
CA ALA A 222 3.30 -15.50 -13.93
C ALA A 222 3.21 -16.80 -13.12
N ASP A 223 4.30 -17.57 -13.08
CA ASP A 223 4.35 -18.86 -12.40
C ASP A 223 4.64 -18.73 -10.88
N ARG A 224 5.41 -17.70 -10.49
CA ARG A 224 5.94 -17.59 -9.13
C ARG A 224 5.29 -16.53 -8.27
N ARG A 225 4.45 -15.65 -8.84
CA ARG A 225 3.85 -14.52 -8.12
C ARG A 225 3.05 -14.90 -6.87
N ASP A 226 2.57 -16.15 -6.79
CA ASP A 226 1.82 -16.65 -5.65
C ASP A 226 2.70 -17.33 -4.59
N ALA A 227 3.99 -17.55 -4.86
CA ALA A 227 4.92 -18.14 -3.89
C ALA A 227 5.37 -17.08 -2.86
N PRO A 228 5.09 -17.27 -1.55
CA PRO A 228 5.44 -16.31 -0.50
C PRO A 228 6.94 -16.02 -0.42
N LYS A 229 7.77 -17.00 -0.83
CA LYS A 229 9.21 -16.85 -0.92
C LYS A 229 9.64 -16.46 -2.36
N GLY A 230 9.93 -15.18 -2.57
CA GLY A 230 10.67 -14.70 -3.75
C GLY A 230 9.87 -14.51 -5.04
N GLY A 231 8.54 -14.65 -5.04
CA GLY A 231 7.71 -14.47 -6.24
C GLY A 231 7.31 -13.03 -6.55
N SER A 232 7.63 -12.06 -5.68
CA SER A 232 7.18 -10.66 -5.77
C SER A 232 8.30 -9.69 -6.13
N SER A 233 7.94 -8.60 -6.80
CA SER A 233 8.86 -7.49 -7.10
C SER A 233 9.30 -6.71 -5.86
N ARG A 234 8.52 -6.74 -4.77
CA ARG A 234 8.69 -5.93 -3.56
C ARG A 234 8.77 -4.41 -3.84
N LEU A 235 8.08 -3.93 -4.89
CA LEU A 235 8.07 -2.52 -5.30
C LEU A 235 6.94 -1.70 -4.68
N SER A 236 6.00 -2.33 -3.96
CA SER A 236 4.83 -1.66 -3.39
C SER A 236 5.17 -0.49 -2.44
N PRO A 237 6.20 -0.52 -1.56
CA PRO A 237 6.57 0.64 -0.75
C PRO A 237 7.01 1.84 -1.59
N TYR A 238 7.76 1.60 -2.64
CA TYR A 238 8.27 2.65 -3.52
C TYR A 238 7.17 3.28 -4.37
N LEU A 239 6.20 2.46 -4.85
CA LEU A 239 5.01 2.96 -5.55
C LEU A 239 4.08 3.74 -4.60
N ARG A 240 3.98 3.30 -3.33
CA ARG A 240 3.19 3.99 -2.30
C ARG A 240 3.73 5.38 -1.99
N TRP A 241 5.05 5.52 -1.88
CA TRP A 241 5.70 6.79 -1.59
C TRP A 241 6.11 7.57 -2.84
N GLY A 242 5.83 7.02 -4.02
CA GLY A 242 6.13 7.64 -5.28
C GLY A 242 7.63 7.83 -5.54
N CYS A 243 8.49 7.04 -4.88
CA CYS A 243 9.92 6.96 -5.19
C CYS A 243 10.18 6.32 -6.56
N LEU A 244 9.19 5.60 -7.09
CA LEU A 244 9.18 5.06 -8.45
C LEU A 244 7.92 5.52 -9.15
N SER A 245 8.05 6.05 -10.37
CA SER A 245 6.90 6.36 -11.22
C SER A 245 6.20 5.08 -11.66
N ALA A 246 4.89 5.02 -11.43
CA ALA A 246 4.08 3.89 -11.89
C ALA A 246 4.06 3.83 -13.43
N LEU A 247 4.05 4.98 -14.10
CA LEU A 247 4.16 5.08 -15.56
C LEU A 247 5.51 4.58 -16.07
N GLU A 248 6.64 4.97 -15.42
CA GLU A 248 7.96 4.45 -15.78
C GLU A 248 7.98 2.92 -15.71
N LEU A 249 7.41 2.36 -14.65
CA LEU A 249 7.38 0.91 -14.46
C LEU A 249 6.50 0.23 -15.53
N ASP A 250 5.30 0.74 -15.81
CA ASP A 250 4.45 0.23 -16.90
C ASP A 250 5.15 0.32 -18.26
N THR A 251 5.78 1.44 -18.58
CA THR A 251 6.51 1.64 -19.84
C THR A 251 7.64 0.63 -19.99
N ARG A 252 8.43 0.40 -18.95
CA ARG A 252 9.54 -0.56 -18.97
C ARG A 252 9.05 -2.01 -19.12
N VAL A 253 7.94 -2.36 -18.47
CA VAL A 253 7.33 -3.69 -18.56
C VAL A 253 6.64 -3.89 -19.90
N ALA A 254 5.94 -2.88 -20.43
CA ALA A 254 5.25 -2.93 -21.72
C ALA A 254 6.21 -3.11 -22.93
N ALA A 255 7.48 -2.76 -22.77
CA ALA A 255 8.52 -3.01 -23.77
C ALA A 255 8.94 -4.49 -23.86
N LEU A 256 8.46 -5.34 -22.94
CA LEU A 256 8.75 -6.77 -22.85
C LEU A 256 7.49 -7.57 -23.19
N SER A 257 7.68 -8.79 -23.70
CA SER A 257 6.57 -9.67 -24.10
C SER A 257 6.58 -10.95 -23.29
N GLY A 258 5.42 -11.53 -23.09
CA GLY A 258 5.25 -12.81 -22.41
C GLY A 258 4.29 -12.76 -21.22
N PRO A 259 3.96 -13.92 -20.63
CA PRO A 259 2.96 -14.00 -19.56
C PRO A 259 3.39 -13.23 -18.29
N GLY A 260 4.66 -13.20 -17.94
CA GLY A 260 5.17 -12.47 -16.77
C GLY A 260 4.94 -10.96 -16.85
N PRO A 261 5.39 -10.28 -17.93
CA PRO A 261 5.07 -8.87 -18.21
C PRO A 261 3.56 -8.58 -18.23
N ASP A 262 2.76 -9.41 -18.89
CA ASP A 262 1.31 -9.22 -18.98
C ASP A 262 0.62 -9.32 -17.62
N ASP A 263 0.99 -10.29 -16.79
CA ASP A 263 0.50 -10.45 -15.43
C ASP A 263 0.95 -9.29 -14.54
N TYR A 264 2.20 -8.86 -14.66
CA TYR A 264 2.69 -7.74 -13.86
C TYR A 264 1.98 -6.41 -14.19
N ARG A 265 1.72 -6.16 -15.48
CA ARG A 265 0.90 -5.02 -15.91
C ARG A 265 -0.54 -5.11 -15.40
N THR A 266 -1.06 -6.32 -15.23
CA THR A 266 -2.37 -6.54 -14.60
C THR A 266 -2.38 -6.09 -13.14
N GLU A 267 -1.29 -6.30 -12.38
CA GLU A 267 -1.18 -5.78 -11.01
C GLU A 267 -1.09 -4.23 -10.95
N LEU A 268 -0.43 -3.60 -11.94
CA LEU A 268 -0.44 -2.15 -12.06
C LEU A 268 -1.85 -1.61 -12.40
N ALA A 269 -2.60 -2.33 -13.23
CA ALA A 269 -3.99 -1.98 -13.54
C ALA A 269 -4.91 -2.13 -12.30
N TRP A 270 -4.68 -3.12 -11.42
CA TRP A 270 -5.40 -3.24 -10.15
C TRP A 270 -5.18 -2.02 -9.25
N ARG A 271 -3.96 -1.50 -9.19
CA ARG A 271 -3.65 -0.30 -8.42
C ARG A 271 -4.44 0.92 -8.93
N ASP A 272 -4.47 1.14 -10.24
CA ASP A 272 -5.22 2.23 -10.86
C ASP A 272 -6.74 2.01 -10.76
N PHE A 273 -7.22 0.75 -10.83
CA PHE A 273 -8.62 0.42 -10.61
C PHE A 273 -9.11 0.80 -9.21
N TYR A 274 -8.37 0.42 -8.17
CA TYR A 274 -8.74 0.81 -6.79
C TYR A 274 -8.65 2.32 -6.56
N ALA A 275 -7.72 3.00 -7.24
CA ALA A 275 -7.70 4.46 -7.24
C ALA A 275 -8.97 5.05 -7.87
N ALA A 276 -9.40 4.54 -9.04
CA ALA A 276 -10.64 4.96 -9.69
C ALA A 276 -11.88 4.67 -8.82
N VAL A 277 -11.95 3.47 -8.22
CA VAL A 277 -13.05 3.11 -7.30
C VAL A 277 -13.12 4.10 -6.14
N LEU A 278 -11.99 4.40 -5.49
CA LEU A 278 -11.97 5.33 -4.36
C LEU A 278 -12.36 6.77 -4.76
N MET A 279 -12.00 7.20 -5.96
CA MET A 279 -12.38 8.52 -6.48
C MET A 279 -13.88 8.62 -6.77
N HIS A 280 -14.48 7.58 -7.34
CA HIS A 280 -15.90 7.57 -7.70
C HIS A 280 -16.83 7.24 -6.53
N PHE A 281 -16.36 6.39 -5.61
CA PHE A 281 -17.13 5.86 -4.50
C PHE A 281 -16.44 6.10 -3.15
N PRO A 282 -16.25 7.37 -2.74
CA PRO A 282 -15.48 7.69 -1.53
C PRO A 282 -16.07 7.14 -0.24
N PHE A 283 -17.34 6.77 -0.24
CA PHE A 283 -18.05 6.15 0.90
C PHE A 283 -17.43 4.79 1.31
N VAL A 284 -16.74 4.08 0.40
CA VAL A 284 -16.13 2.76 0.66
C VAL A 284 -15.12 2.79 1.81
N VAL A 285 -14.61 3.96 2.16
CA VAL A 285 -13.69 4.15 3.30
C VAL A 285 -14.36 3.83 4.64
N HIS A 286 -15.70 3.89 4.69
CA HIS A 286 -16.47 3.74 5.93
C HIS A 286 -17.48 2.61 5.89
N GLN A 287 -17.86 2.13 4.71
CA GLN A 287 -18.91 1.11 4.56
C GLN A 287 -18.66 0.22 3.35
N GLU A 288 -19.35 -0.89 3.30
CA GLU A 288 -19.30 -1.86 2.21
C GLU A 288 -19.74 -1.21 0.89
N PHE A 289 -19.03 -1.56 -0.21
CA PHE A 289 -19.45 -1.13 -1.54
C PHE A 289 -20.82 -1.73 -1.92
N GLN A 290 -20.97 -3.05 -1.70
CA GLN A 290 -22.24 -3.73 -1.96
C GLN A 290 -23.23 -3.46 -0.83
N GLU A 291 -24.33 -2.77 -1.13
CA GLU A 291 -25.31 -2.31 -0.15
C GLU A 291 -25.88 -3.45 0.70
N ARG A 292 -26.27 -4.56 0.06
CA ARG A 292 -26.76 -5.76 0.75
C ARG A 292 -25.77 -6.34 1.78
N MET A 293 -24.44 -6.14 1.59
CA MET A 293 -23.43 -6.64 2.52
C MET A 293 -23.29 -5.77 3.77
N ARG A 294 -23.95 -4.63 3.84
CA ARG A 294 -24.02 -3.78 5.05
C ARG A 294 -24.84 -4.42 6.16
N GLU A 295 -25.72 -5.37 5.81
CA GLU A 295 -26.51 -6.16 6.76
C GLU A 295 -25.73 -7.34 7.35
N LEU A 296 -24.49 -7.59 6.88
CA LEU A 296 -23.66 -8.68 7.42
C LEU A 296 -23.18 -8.31 8.82
N GLU A 297 -23.72 -8.98 9.83
CA GLU A 297 -23.28 -8.82 11.22
C GLU A 297 -21.88 -9.39 11.40
N TRP A 298 -20.99 -8.63 12.06
CA TRP A 298 -19.65 -9.06 12.42
C TRP A 298 -19.61 -9.43 13.91
N GLU A 299 -18.73 -10.39 14.24
CA GLU A 299 -18.45 -10.75 15.63
C GLU A 299 -17.33 -9.90 16.18
N ASP A 300 -17.18 -9.85 17.50
CA ASP A 300 -16.16 -9.03 18.17
C ASP A 300 -15.52 -9.77 19.37
N PRO A 301 -14.97 -11.00 19.20
CA PRO A 301 -14.15 -11.61 20.24
C PRO A 301 -12.76 -10.99 20.21
N ALA A 302 -12.47 -10.07 21.13
CA ALA A 302 -11.19 -9.37 21.24
C ALA A 302 -9.99 -10.34 21.29
N GLU A 303 -10.13 -11.48 21.95
CA GLU A 303 -9.12 -12.52 22.04
C GLU A 303 -8.75 -13.14 20.69
N HIS A 304 -9.71 -13.26 19.77
CA HIS A 304 -9.44 -13.75 18.40
C HIS A 304 -8.70 -12.69 17.57
N LEU A 305 -9.05 -11.43 17.72
CA LEU A 305 -8.35 -10.33 17.04
C LEU A 305 -6.90 -10.22 17.52
N ASP A 306 -6.66 -10.36 18.83
CA ASP A 306 -5.32 -10.36 19.42
C ASP A 306 -4.50 -11.55 18.94
N ALA A 307 -5.07 -12.76 18.97
CA ALA A 307 -4.39 -13.97 18.48
C ALA A 307 -4.02 -13.86 16.99
N TRP A 308 -4.92 -13.34 16.16
CA TRP A 308 -4.66 -13.10 14.75
C TRP A 308 -3.57 -12.03 14.55
N THR A 309 -3.68 -10.91 15.25
CA THR A 309 -2.77 -9.77 15.15
C THR A 309 -1.34 -10.11 15.55
N GLU A 310 -1.17 -11.04 16.52
CA GLU A 310 0.12 -11.50 17.04
C GLU A 310 0.65 -12.76 16.32
N GLY A 311 -0.12 -13.34 15.41
CA GLY A 311 0.25 -14.59 14.71
C GLY A 311 0.31 -15.78 15.67
N ARG A 312 -0.77 -16.00 16.43
CA ARG A 312 -0.97 -17.05 17.41
C ARG A 312 -2.29 -17.81 17.19
N THR A 313 -2.71 -17.95 15.94
CA THR A 313 -3.98 -18.61 15.59
C THR A 313 -3.91 -20.13 15.60
N GLY A 314 -2.70 -20.70 15.59
CA GLY A 314 -2.48 -22.12 15.40
C GLY A 314 -2.51 -22.59 13.94
N TYR A 315 -2.72 -21.67 13.00
CA TYR A 315 -2.64 -21.94 11.56
C TYR A 315 -1.32 -21.37 11.00
N PRO A 316 -0.33 -22.22 10.68
CA PRO A 316 1.05 -21.79 10.42
C PRO A 316 1.22 -20.75 9.32
N LEU A 317 0.46 -20.82 8.22
CA LEU A 317 0.57 -19.84 7.14
C LEU A 317 -0.02 -18.47 7.55
N VAL A 318 -1.08 -18.47 8.37
CA VAL A 318 -1.68 -17.24 8.94
C VAL A 318 -0.70 -16.60 9.92
N ASP A 319 -0.18 -17.38 10.85
CA ASP A 319 0.74 -16.91 11.89
C ASP A 319 2.05 -16.38 11.28
N ALA A 320 2.62 -17.11 10.32
CA ALA A 320 3.79 -16.68 9.57
C ALA A 320 3.56 -15.32 8.86
N GLY A 321 2.38 -15.14 8.26
CA GLY A 321 1.99 -13.90 7.61
C GLY A 321 1.95 -12.72 8.56
N MET A 322 1.28 -12.87 9.70
CA MET A 322 1.13 -11.78 10.69
C MET A 322 2.46 -11.46 11.38
N ARG A 323 3.31 -12.47 11.65
CA ARG A 323 4.65 -12.27 12.18
C ARG A 323 5.59 -11.59 11.16
N GLN A 324 5.51 -11.93 9.88
CA GLN A 324 6.22 -11.19 8.83
C GLN A 324 5.79 -9.72 8.82
N LEU A 325 4.48 -9.46 8.85
CA LEU A 325 3.95 -8.10 8.89
C LEU A 325 4.48 -7.31 10.09
N ALA A 326 4.48 -7.90 11.27
CA ALA A 326 4.99 -7.27 12.48
C ALA A 326 6.49 -6.98 12.41
N HIS A 327 7.27 -7.87 11.78
CA HIS A 327 8.73 -7.76 11.70
C HIS A 327 9.21 -6.90 10.54
N GLU A 328 8.69 -7.11 9.31
CA GLU A 328 9.16 -6.43 8.10
C GLU A 328 8.36 -5.16 7.75
N GLY A 329 7.15 -5.01 8.31
CA GLY A 329 6.19 -4.01 7.82
C GLY A 329 5.68 -4.31 6.42
N TRP A 330 5.80 -5.57 5.99
CA TRP A 330 5.38 -6.01 4.66
C TRP A 330 4.93 -7.46 4.70
N MET A 331 4.04 -7.83 3.80
CA MET A 331 3.55 -9.19 3.65
C MET A 331 3.31 -9.48 2.17
N HIS A 332 3.59 -10.71 1.73
CA HIS A 332 3.33 -11.15 0.36
C HIS A 332 1.83 -11.15 0.04
N ASN A 333 1.43 -10.74 -1.19
CA ASN A 333 0.01 -10.60 -1.57
C ASN A 333 -0.82 -11.86 -1.31
N ARG A 334 -0.34 -13.05 -1.71
CA ARG A 334 -1.06 -14.32 -1.46
C ARG A 334 -1.32 -14.54 0.02
N VAL A 335 -0.37 -14.22 0.86
CA VAL A 335 -0.50 -14.35 2.32
C VAL A 335 -1.50 -13.32 2.85
N ARG A 336 -1.49 -12.06 2.35
CA ARG A 336 -2.54 -11.07 2.71
C ARG A 336 -3.95 -11.58 2.44
N MET A 337 -4.15 -12.29 1.31
CA MET A 337 -5.46 -12.88 0.99
C MET A 337 -5.84 -13.99 1.98
N VAL A 338 -4.90 -14.84 2.39
CA VAL A 338 -5.16 -15.93 3.33
C VAL A 338 -5.47 -15.39 4.72
N VAL A 339 -4.64 -14.48 5.24
CA VAL A 339 -4.86 -13.90 6.58
C VAL A 339 -6.12 -13.05 6.65
N GLY A 340 -6.47 -12.35 5.54
CA GLY A 340 -7.71 -11.57 5.47
C GLY A 340 -8.95 -12.46 5.37
N SER A 341 -8.89 -13.56 4.61
CA SER A 341 -9.96 -14.56 4.57
C SER A 341 -10.17 -15.19 5.94
N PHE A 342 -9.08 -15.52 6.64
CA PHE A 342 -9.14 -16.11 7.97
C PHE A 342 -9.82 -15.14 8.96
N LEU A 343 -9.42 -13.87 8.99
CA LEU A 343 -10.07 -12.87 9.83
C LEU A 343 -11.58 -12.78 9.58
N THR A 344 -11.99 -12.65 8.32
CA THR A 344 -13.38 -12.33 7.97
C THR A 344 -14.31 -13.53 7.90
N LYS A 345 -13.80 -14.73 7.70
CA LYS A 345 -14.60 -15.92 7.38
C LYS A 345 -14.37 -17.12 8.30
N ASP A 346 -13.23 -17.15 9.04
CA ASP A 346 -12.98 -18.14 10.08
C ASP A 346 -13.19 -17.53 11.47
N LEU A 347 -12.80 -16.25 11.66
CA LEU A 347 -13.02 -15.54 12.92
C LEU A 347 -14.27 -14.65 12.90
N HIS A 348 -14.88 -14.45 11.73
CA HIS A 348 -16.06 -13.59 11.51
C HIS A 348 -15.92 -12.15 11.99
N LEU A 349 -14.68 -11.65 12.10
CA LEU A 349 -14.39 -10.29 12.54
C LEU A 349 -14.55 -9.27 11.41
N ASP A 350 -14.89 -8.03 11.78
CA ASP A 350 -15.06 -6.93 10.82
C ASP A 350 -13.76 -6.71 10.03
N TRP A 351 -13.89 -6.68 8.70
CA TRP A 351 -12.78 -6.43 7.80
C TRP A 351 -12.08 -5.09 8.08
N ARG A 352 -12.78 -4.12 8.69
CA ARG A 352 -12.22 -2.80 9.05
C ARG A 352 -11.17 -2.91 10.13
N GLU A 353 -11.26 -3.91 11.04
CA GLU A 353 -10.20 -4.19 12.01
C GLU A 353 -8.93 -4.68 11.32
N GLY A 354 -9.07 -5.58 10.35
CA GLY A 354 -7.94 -6.01 9.54
C GLY A 354 -7.34 -4.87 8.68
N GLU A 355 -8.21 -4.05 8.06
CA GLU A 355 -7.79 -2.84 7.35
C GLU A 355 -6.96 -1.91 8.25
N ARG A 356 -7.42 -1.68 9.48
CA ARG A 356 -6.73 -0.86 10.48
C ARG A 356 -5.36 -1.42 10.81
N VAL A 357 -5.28 -2.70 11.20
CA VAL A 357 -4.01 -3.36 11.54
C VAL A 357 -3.02 -3.30 10.36
N PHE A 358 -3.49 -3.51 9.14
CA PHE A 358 -2.65 -3.38 7.94
C PHE A 358 -2.18 -1.95 7.72
N MET A 359 -3.06 -0.96 7.84
CA MET A 359 -2.67 0.44 7.69
C MET A 359 -1.71 0.91 8.78
N GLU A 360 -1.76 0.37 9.98
CA GLU A 360 -0.84 0.69 11.07
C GLU A 360 0.55 0.04 10.88
N ARG A 361 0.58 -1.18 10.31
CA ARG A 361 1.81 -1.98 10.25
C ARG A 361 2.50 -2.00 8.88
N LEU A 362 1.79 -1.76 7.78
CA LEU A 362 2.36 -1.82 6.43
C LEU A 362 3.15 -0.55 6.09
N VAL A 363 4.38 -0.71 5.61
CA VAL A 363 5.19 0.34 5.00
C VAL A 363 4.60 0.82 3.68
N ASP A 364 3.90 -0.08 2.96
CA ASP A 364 3.20 0.19 1.71
C ASP A 364 1.69 0.47 1.90
N GLY A 365 1.24 0.73 3.13
CA GLY A 365 -0.17 1.01 3.44
C GLY A 365 -0.73 2.16 2.59
N ASP A 366 -1.56 1.83 1.61
CA ASP A 366 -2.24 2.76 0.71
C ASP A 366 -3.75 2.64 0.87
N MET A 367 -4.46 3.75 1.01
CA MET A 367 -5.90 3.74 1.28
C MET A 367 -6.70 3.01 0.19
N ALA A 368 -6.43 3.29 -1.08
CA ALA A 368 -7.19 2.70 -2.19
C ALA A 368 -6.93 1.19 -2.28
N ALA A 369 -5.66 0.78 -2.29
CA ALA A 369 -5.27 -0.62 -2.42
C ALA A 369 -5.64 -1.45 -1.18
N ASN A 370 -5.46 -0.90 0.03
CA ASN A 370 -5.77 -1.61 1.27
C ASN A 370 -7.28 -1.79 1.44
N ASN A 371 -8.06 -0.71 1.32
CA ASN A 371 -9.52 -0.76 1.40
C ASN A 371 -10.12 -1.69 0.33
N GLY A 372 -9.72 -1.49 -0.93
CA GLY A 372 -10.19 -2.34 -2.03
C GLY A 372 -9.81 -3.82 -1.84
N GLY A 373 -8.61 -4.11 -1.37
CA GLY A 373 -8.14 -5.48 -1.08
C GLY A 373 -8.92 -6.13 0.07
N TRP A 374 -9.18 -5.40 1.16
CA TRP A 374 -9.97 -5.90 2.28
C TRP A 374 -11.43 -6.16 1.89
N GLN A 375 -12.08 -5.24 1.21
CA GLN A 375 -13.43 -5.46 0.72
C GLN A 375 -13.51 -6.58 -0.33
N TRP A 376 -12.45 -6.74 -1.16
CA TRP A 376 -12.39 -7.85 -2.09
C TRP A 376 -12.35 -9.20 -1.35
N ILE A 377 -11.50 -9.35 -0.33
CA ILE A 377 -11.39 -10.60 0.43
C ILE A 377 -12.63 -10.84 1.32
N ALA A 378 -13.19 -9.79 1.91
CA ALA A 378 -14.44 -9.86 2.67
C ALA A 378 -15.67 -10.14 1.78
N SER A 379 -15.52 -10.04 0.45
CA SER A 379 -16.62 -10.19 -0.52
C SER A 379 -17.71 -9.12 -0.41
N THR A 380 -17.35 -7.94 0.10
CA THR A 380 -18.22 -6.78 0.26
C THR A 380 -17.94 -5.68 -0.78
N GLY A 381 -16.89 -5.87 -1.58
CA GLY A 381 -16.36 -4.87 -2.52
C GLY A 381 -17.00 -4.87 -3.90
N THR A 382 -16.32 -4.20 -4.83
CA THR A 382 -16.78 -3.93 -6.20
C THR A 382 -16.86 -5.16 -7.11
N ASP A 383 -16.12 -6.24 -6.86
CA ASP A 383 -16.14 -7.43 -7.72
C ASP A 383 -17.27 -8.38 -7.30
N PRO A 384 -18.24 -8.68 -8.19
CA PRO A 384 -19.43 -9.45 -7.87
C PRO A 384 -19.21 -10.96 -7.75
N LYS A 385 -17.96 -11.46 -7.75
CA LYS A 385 -17.70 -12.90 -7.61
C LYS A 385 -18.31 -13.45 -6.32
N PRO A 386 -18.89 -14.66 -6.38
CA PRO A 386 -19.51 -15.28 -5.20
C PRO A 386 -18.55 -15.40 -4.02
N TYR A 387 -19.03 -15.13 -2.82
CA TYR A 387 -18.25 -15.14 -1.58
C TYR A 387 -17.54 -16.49 -1.33
N PHE A 388 -18.14 -17.62 -1.73
CA PHE A 388 -17.57 -18.95 -1.56
C PHE A 388 -16.28 -19.20 -2.37
N GLN A 389 -16.01 -18.40 -3.41
CA GLN A 389 -14.74 -18.45 -4.17
C GLN A 389 -13.59 -17.77 -3.43
N ARG A 390 -13.86 -17.05 -2.33
CA ARG A 390 -12.89 -16.34 -1.51
C ARG A 390 -12.80 -16.88 -0.09
N LEU A 391 -13.23 -18.13 0.12
CA LEU A 391 -13.01 -18.90 1.33
C LEU A 391 -11.71 -19.69 1.16
N PHE A 392 -10.61 -19.11 1.60
CA PHE A 392 -9.29 -19.73 1.49
C PHE A 392 -9.02 -20.63 2.69
N ASN A 393 -8.95 -21.94 2.48
CA ASN A 393 -8.54 -22.87 3.52
C ASN A 393 -7.03 -22.69 3.79
N PRO A 394 -6.60 -22.22 4.98
CA PRO A 394 -5.20 -21.92 5.27
C PRO A 394 -4.29 -23.14 5.15
N VAL A 395 -4.79 -24.36 5.42
CA VAL A 395 -4.03 -25.61 5.27
C VAL A 395 -3.73 -25.86 3.79
N THR A 396 -4.76 -25.88 2.93
CA THR A 396 -4.56 -26.14 1.49
C THR A 396 -3.78 -25.03 0.78
N GLN A 397 -3.91 -23.77 1.24
CA GLN A 397 -3.10 -22.66 0.74
C GLN A 397 -1.62 -22.85 1.11
N HIS A 398 -1.32 -23.31 2.33
CA HIS A 398 0.04 -23.63 2.74
C HIS A 398 0.61 -24.77 1.87
N GLU A 399 -0.11 -25.89 1.77
CA GLU A 399 0.32 -27.05 0.98
C GLU A 399 0.58 -26.71 -0.49
N LYS A 400 -0.17 -25.76 -1.04
CA LYS A 400 -0.05 -25.33 -2.44
C LYS A 400 1.11 -24.34 -2.68
N PHE A 401 1.29 -23.35 -1.80
CA PHE A 401 2.16 -22.21 -2.06
C PHE A 401 3.46 -22.19 -1.25
N ASP A 402 3.56 -23.02 -0.20
CA ASP A 402 4.77 -23.22 0.61
C ASP A 402 4.94 -24.70 0.98
N PRO A 403 4.91 -25.65 0.00
CA PRO A 403 4.87 -27.09 0.27
C PRO A 403 6.06 -27.59 1.10
N GLU A 404 7.24 -26.98 0.94
CA GLU A 404 8.44 -27.30 1.72
C GLU A 404 8.47 -26.55 3.06
N GLY A 405 7.54 -25.63 3.29
CA GLY A 405 7.44 -24.85 4.52
C GLY A 405 8.58 -23.87 4.77
N GLU A 406 9.25 -23.42 3.71
CA GLU A 406 10.37 -22.47 3.86
C GLU A 406 9.94 -21.13 4.41
N TYR A 407 8.77 -20.64 3.95
CA TYR A 407 8.20 -19.40 4.44
C TYR A 407 7.72 -19.54 5.89
N VAL A 408 6.96 -20.59 6.17
CA VAL A 408 6.46 -20.85 7.54
C VAL A 408 7.58 -21.04 8.53
N ARG A 409 8.60 -21.86 8.24
CA ARG A 409 9.74 -22.07 9.16
C ARG A 409 10.55 -20.82 9.42
N ARG A 410 10.61 -19.90 8.45
CA ARG A 410 11.27 -18.61 8.64
C ARG A 410 10.59 -17.73 9.70
N TRP A 411 9.24 -17.73 9.71
CA TRP A 411 8.45 -16.85 10.56
C TRP A 411 7.87 -17.51 11.80
N CYS A 412 7.87 -18.84 11.82
CA CYS A 412 7.50 -19.69 12.97
C CYS A 412 8.65 -20.65 13.27
N PRO A 413 9.76 -20.16 13.84
CA PRO A 413 10.97 -20.97 14.06
C PRO A 413 10.75 -22.17 15.00
N GLU A 414 9.77 -22.12 15.88
CA GLU A 414 9.32 -23.23 16.73
C GLU A 414 8.83 -24.45 15.91
N LEU A 415 8.40 -24.24 14.68
CA LEU A 415 7.99 -25.29 13.74
C LEU A 415 9.14 -25.81 12.86
N ALA A 416 10.39 -25.38 13.07
CA ALA A 416 11.51 -25.68 12.18
C ALA A 416 11.74 -27.16 11.94
N ARG A 417 11.52 -28.00 12.95
CA ARG A 417 11.75 -29.45 12.91
C ARG A 417 10.49 -30.27 12.64
N VAL A 418 9.34 -29.64 12.51
CA VAL A 418 8.07 -30.31 12.16
C VAL A 418 8.19 -30.88 10.74
N PRO A 419 7.86 -32.17 10.50
CA PRO A 419 7.88 -32.75 9.16
C PRO A 419 7.01 -31.99 8.17
N ALA A 420 7.46 -31.80 6.92
CA ALA A 420 6.74 -31.00 5.91
C ALA A 420 5.27 -31.47 5.74
N LYS A 421 5.02 -32.78 5.78
CA LYS A 421 3.66 -33.36 5.69
C LYS A 421 2.72 -32.97 6.85
N LYS A 422 3.27 -32.55 7.98
CA LYS A 422 2.52 -32.13 9.17
C LYS A 422 2.51 -30.61 9.36
N LEU A 423 3.38 -29.89 8.64
CA LEU A 423 3.64 -28.48 8.88
C LEU A 423 2.41 -27.60 8.62
N SER A 424 1.55 -27.98 7.68
CA SER A 424 0.30 -27.22 7.40
C SER A 424 -0.77 -27.41 8.48
N LYS A 425 -0.67 -28.47 9.27
CA LYS A 425 -1.62 -28.87 10.32
C LYS A 425 -0.90 -29.57 11.49
N PRO A 426 -0.01 -28.86 12.22
CA PRO A 426 0.85 -29.46 13.23
C PRO A 426 0.08 -30.06 14.41
N TRP A 427 -1.15 -29.63 14.66
CA TRP A 427 -2.04 -30.21 15.67
C TRP A 427 -2.45 -31.67 15.41
N THR A 428 -2.13 -32.20 14.23
CA THR A 428 -2.37 -33.61 13.90
C THR A 428 -1.19 -34.51 14.22
N MET A 429 -0.11 -33.98 14.80
CA MET A 429 1.04 -34.79 15.26
C MET A 429 0.67 -35.62 16.47
N SER A 430 1.14 -36.90 16.51
CA SER A 430 1.11 -37.69 17.73
C SER A 430 2.04 -37.08 18.81
N ALA A 431 1.89 -37.53 20.05
CA ALA A 431 2.79 -37.12 21.13
C ALA A 431 4.27 -37.44 20.81
N GLU A 432 4.53 -38.60 20.20
CA GLU A 432 5.87 -39.04 19.78
C GLU A 432 6.42 -38.15 18.64
N GLU A 433 5.57 -37.75 17.67
CA GLU A 433 5.96 -36.84 16.60
C GLU A 433 6.25 -35.42 17.15
N GLN A 434 5.49 -34.95 18.14
CA GLN A 434 5.72 -33.66 18.81
C GLN A 434 7.05 -33.68 19.60
N GLU A 435 7.31 -34.75 20.34
CA GLU A 435 8.58 -34.91 21.07
C GLU A 435 9.78 -34.94 20.10
N ALA A 436 9.70 -35.71 19.01
CA ALA A 436 10.73 -35.79 17.99
C ALA A 436 10.98 -34.45 17.28
N ALA A 437 9.93 -33.67 17.06
CA ALA A 437 10.03 -32.32 16.50
C ALA A 437 10.50 -31.27 17.53
N GLY A 438 10.40 -31.55 18.84
CA GLY A 438 10.65 -30.61 19.93
C GLY A 438 9.68 -29.45 19.89
N CYS A 439 8.41 -29.73 19.51
CA CYS A 439 7.36 -28.74 19.41
C CYS A 439 6.02 -29.31 19.89
N HIS A 440 5.61 -28.93 21.10
CA HIS A 440 4.36 -29.37 21.71
C HIS A 440 3.25 -28.36 21.43
N ILE A 441 2.19 -28.85 20.78
CA ILE A 441 1.03 -28.02 20.43
C ILE A 441 0.26 -27.64 21.69
N GLY A 442 -0.07 -26.36 21.80
CA GLY A 442 -0.65 -25.76 23.02
C GLY A 442 0.37 -25.23 24.01
N LYS A 443 1.67 -25.51 23.81
CA LYS A 443 2.76 -25.04 24.68
C LYS A 443 3.81 -24.23 23.90
N ASP A 444 4.48 -24.87 22.95
CA ASP A 444 5.55 -24.26 22.15
C ASP A 444 4.99 -23.53 20.92
N TYR A 445 3.91 -24.09 20.35
CA TYR A 445 3.13 -23.49 19.27
C TYR A 445 1.63 -23.63 19.61
N PRO A 446 0.80 -22.59 19.35
CA PRO A 446 -0.62 -22.60 19.72
C PRO A 446 -1.40 -23.72 19.02
N ALA A 447 -2.41 -24.26 19.70
CA ALA A 447 -3.45 -25.06 19.07
C ALA A 447 -4.34 -24.16 18.19
N PRO A 448 -5.03 -24.70 17.17
CA PRO A 448 -5.99 -23.93 16.40
C PRO A 448 -7.07 -23.30 17.29
N ILE A 449 -7.29 -22.00 17.13
CA ILE A 449 -8.29 -21.25 17.92
C ILE A 449 -9.72 -21.49 17.42
N VAL A 450 -9.88 -21.99 16.19
CA VAL A 450 -11.15 -22.35 15.57
C VAL A 450 -10.98 -23.58 14.68
N ASP A 451 -12.08 -24.31 14.40
CA ASP A 451 -12.12 -25.36 13.36
C ASP A 451 -12.53 -24.77 12.01
N HIS A 452 -11.62 -24.72 11.05
CA HIS A 452 -11.88 -24.15 9.71
C HIS A 452 -13.09 -24.79 9.00
N ALA A 453 -13.30 -26.10 9.15
CA ALA A 453 -14.41 -26.76 8.45
C ALA A 453 -15.78 -26.36 9.01
N GLU A 454 -15.84 -26.12 10.32
CA GLU A 454 -17.02 -25.60 11.00
C GLU A 454 -17.26 -24.15 10.64
N GLU A 455 -16.24 -23.30 10.78
CA GLU A 455 -16.38 -21.86 10.51
C GLU A 455 -16.65 -21.56 9.03
N ARG A 456 -16.11 -22.39 8.12
CA ARG A 456 -16.45 -22.32 6.70
C ARG A 456 -17.94 -22.56 6.44
N ARG A 457 -18.56 -23.54 7.11
CA ARG A 457 -20.03 -23.77 6.99
C ARG A 457 -20.82 -22.57 7.49
N ARG A 458 -20.43 -22.07 8.65
CA ARG A 458 -21.03 -20.91 9.29
C ARG A 458 -20.89 -19.64 8.43
N ALA A 459 -19.72 -19.39 7.84
CA ALA A 459 -19.51 -18.29 6.90
C ALA A 459 -20.44 -18.40 5.69
N VAL A 460 -20.58 -19.58 5.08
CA VAL A 460 -21.47 -19.78 3.94
C VAL A 460 -22.93 -19.45 4.30
N GLU A 461 -23.40 -19.86 5.47
CA GLU A 461 -24.75 -19.56 5.94
C GLU A 461 -24.96 -18.05 6.16
N ARG A 462 -24.03 -17.38 6.83
CA ARG A 462 -24.07 -15.94 7.10
C ARG A 462 -24.08 -15.12 5.81
N TYR A 463 -23.20 -15.41 4.86
CA TYR A 463 -23.17 -14.70 3.58
C TYR A 463 -24.40 -15.00 2.70
N ARG A 464 -24.98 -16.20 2.82
CA ARG A 464 -26.18 -16.59 2.09
C ARG A 464 -27.39 -15.83 2.62
N SER A 465 -27.54 -15.62 3.93
CA SER A 465 -28.69 -14.92 4.50
C SER A 465 -28.83 -13.52 3.94
N VAL A 466 -27.73 -12.78 3.79
CA VAL A 466 -27.74 -11.40 3.24
C VAL A 466 -27.67 -11.35 1.70
N ALA A 467 -27.32 -12.43 1.02
CA ALA A 467 -27.24 -12.47 -0.44
C ALA A 467 -28.55 -12.89 -1.11
N SER A 468 -29.51 -13.45 -0.37
CA SER A 468 -30.76 -14.02 -0.87
C SER A 468 -31.92 -13.01 -0.85
N GLU A 469 -31.69 -11.81 -0.35
CA GLU A 469 -32.58 -10.66 -0.42
C GLU A 469 -32.13 -9.70 -1.56
#